data_9663f7019495dc9d3f49466d145be949
#
_entry.id   9663f7019495dc9d3f49466d145be949
#
_cell.length_a   1.000
_cell.length_b   1.000
_cell.length_c   1.000
_cell.angle_alpha   90.00
_cell.angle_beta   90.00
_cell.angle_gamma   90.00
#
_symmetry.space_group_name_H-M   'P 1'
#
loop_
_entity.id
_entity.type
_entity.pdbx_description
1 polymer ?
#
loop_
_entity_poly.entity_id
_entity_poly.type
_entity_poly.pdbx_seq_one_letter_code
_entity_poly.pdbx_strand_id
1 'polypeptide(L)' 'ELNDGEHHDHMVCSECNHVIEFVSEPIETLQLEIAKEHDFQLTDHSLVMYGVCGNCKKSQEVT' A
#
# COMPACT_ATOMS: atom_id res chain seq x y z
N GLU A 1 -10.70 -9.68 17.06
CA GLU A 1 -10.64 -9.65 16.64
C GLU A 1 -10.23 -9.47 15.90
N LEU A 2 -10.14 -9.40 15.75
CA LEU A 2 -9.91 -9.28 15.08
C LEU A 2 -9.30 -9.08 14.23
N ASN A 3 -9.21 -9.08 13.71
CA ASN A 3 -8.88 -8.82 12.73
C ASN A 3 -7.68 -8.28 12.45
N ASP A 4 -6.96 -8.23 12.88
CA ASP A 4 -5.83 -7.66 12.83
C ASP A 4 -4.98 -8.01 11.74
N GLY A 5 -4.86 -9.11 11.30
CA GLY A 5 -4.10 -9.47 10.16
C GLY A 5 -4.65 -8.89 8.91
N GLU A 6 -5.70 -8.13 9.04
CA GLU A 6 -6.35 -7.60 7.88
C GLU A 6 -5.75 -6.34 7.39
N HIS A 7 -4.79 -5.79 8.09
CA HIS A 7 -4.24 -4.54 7.64
C HIS A 7 -3.18 -4.80 6.61
N HIS A 8 -3.55 -4.96 5.40
CA HIS A 8 -2.61 -5.13 4.30
C HIS A 8 -2.67 -3.93 3.39
N ASP A 9 -1.50 -3.51 2.96
CA ASP A 9 -1.42 -2.48 1.94
C ASP A 9 -1.40 -3.17 0.59
N HIS A 10 -1.74 -2.45 -0.45
CA HIS A 10 -1.88 -3.04 -1.78
C HIS A 10 -1.18 -2.21 -2.84
N MET A 11 -0.61 -2.88 -3.82
CA MET A 11 -0.14 -2.24 -5.03
C MET A 11 -0.94 -2.81 -6.19
N VAL A 12 -1.48 -1.95 -7.02
CA VAL A 12 -2.33 -2.36 -8.13
C VAL A 12 -1.70 -1.94 -9.44
N CYS A 13 -1.54 -2.88 -10.35
CA CYS A 13 -1.05 -2.56 -11.68
C CYS A 13 -2.20 -2.02 -12.51
N SER A 14 -2.06 -0.80 -13.00
CA SER A 14 -3.12 -0.19 -13.78
C SER A 14 -3.22 -0.76 -15.19
N GLU A 15 -2.24 -1.58 -15.60
CA GLU A 15 -2.27 -2.17 -16.93
C GLU A 15 -2.93 -3.53 -16.95
N CYS A 16 -2.60 -4.40 -16.00
CA CYS A 16 -3.12 -5.74 -15.99
C CYS A 16 -3.98 -6.05 -14.77
N ASN A 17 -4.14 -5.06 -13.89
CA ASN A 17 -4.97 -5.20 -12.69
C ASN A 17 -4.42 -6.23 -11.70
N HIS A 18 -3.14 -6.53 -11.79
CA HIS A 18 -2.52 -7.41 -10.81
C HIS A 18 -2.45 -6.71 -9.47
N VAL A 19 -2.79 -7.39 -8.39
CA VAL A 19 -2.79 -6.81 -7.06
C VAL A 19 -1.76 -7.53 -6.21
N ILE A 20 -0.89 -6.76 -5.59
CA ILE A 20 0.12 -7.30 -4.67
C ILE A 20 -0.19 -6.80 -3.28
N GLU A 21 -0.31 -7.71 -2.33
CA GLU A 21 -0.52 -7.33 -0.94
C GLU A 21 0.81 -7.30 -0.23
N PHE A 22 0.99 -6.36 0.64
CA PHE A 22 2.22 -6.29 1.42
C PHE A 22 1.94 -5.65 2.77
N VAL A 23 2.89 -5.83 3.69
CA VAL A 23 2.82 -5.22 5.01
C VAL A 23 4.18 -4.59 5.26
N SER A 24 4.19 -3.37 5.72
CA SER A 24 5.43 -2.68 6.00
C SER A 24 5.32 -1.94 7.32
N GLU A 25 6.07 -2.38 8.32
CA GLU A 25 6.04 -1.72 9.62
C GLU A 25 6.54 -0.30 9.56
N PRO A 26 7.60 0.02 8.80
CA PRO A 26 8.02 1.42 8.71
C PRO A 26 6.94 2.35 8.21
N ILE A 27 6.15 1.90 7.23
CA ILE A 27 5.07 2.73 6.73
C ILE A 27 4.02 2.94 7.80
N GLU A 28 3.65 1.89 8.52
CA GLU A 28 2.65 2.01 9.56
C GLU A 28 3.14 2.92 10.68
N THR A 29 4.40 2.81 11.05
CA THR A 29 4.96 3.66 12.08
C THR A 29 4.90 5.12 11.65
N LEU A 30 5.25 5.40 10.41
CA LEU A 30 5.22 6.76 9.91
C LEU A 30 3.80 7.32 9.90
N GLN A 31 2.83 6.50 9.55
CA GLN A 31 1.45 6.95 9.55
C GLN A 31 1.00 7.31 10.96
N LEU A 32 1.39 6.52 11.95
CA LEU A 32 1.05 6.80 13.32
C LEU A 32 1.73 8.09 13.81
N GLU A 33 2.97 8.31 13.40
CA GLU A 33 3.69 9.50 13.79
C GLU A 33 3.03 10.74 13.19
N ILE A 34 2.60 10.66 11.94
CA ILE A 34 1.93 11.76 11.30
C ILE A 34 0.62 12.08 12.01
N ALA A 35 -0.14 11.05 12.35
CA ALA A 35 -1.38 11.26 13.06
C ALA A 35 -1.13 11.93 14.40
N LYS A 36 -0.07 11.51 15.09
CA LYS A 36 0.26 12.06 16.37
C LYS A 36 0.64 13.53 16.25
N GLU A 37 1.37 13.89 15.21
CA GLU A 37 1.78 15.26 15.00
C GLU A 37 0.58 16.19 14.83
N HIS A 38 -0.49 15.66 14.27
CA HIS A 38 -1.69 16.44 14.03
C HIS A 38 -2.76 16.25 15.11
N ASP A 39 -2.37 15.61 16.21
CA ASP A 39 -3.30 15.34 17.31
C ASP A 39 -4.52 14.60 16.77
N PHE A 40 -4.28 13.62 15.94
CA PHE A 40 -5.32 12.91 15.21
C PHE A 40 -5.39 11.47 15.70
N GLN A 41 -6.55 11.01 16.09
CA GLN A 41 -6.72 9.65 16.57
C GLN A 41 -7.03 8.75 15.38
N LEU A 42 -6.07 7.92 15.04
CA LEU A 42 -6.21 7.05 13.87
C LEU A 42 -7.03 5.84 14.26
N THR A 43 -8.17 5.65 13.64
CA THR A 43 -9.00 4.49 13.93
C THR A 43 -8.85 3.42 12.88
N ASP A 44 -8.45 3.79 11.68
CA ASP A 44 -8.28 2.83 10.60
C ASP A 44 -7.50 3.50 9.49
N HIS A 45 -6.86 2.73 8.66
CA HIS A 45 -6.14 3.30 7.54
C HIS A 45 -5.94 2.24 6.48
N SER A 46 -5.69 2.68 5.27
CA SER A 46 -5.38 1.79 4.18
C SER A 46 -4.47 2.52 3.22
N LEU A 47 -3.67 1.77 2.51
CA LEU A 47 -2.75 2.33 1.52
C LEU A 47 -2.89 1.53 0.25
N VAL A 48 -3.19 2.21 -0.84
CA VAL A 48 -3.27 1.58 -2.15
C VAL A 48 -2.40 2.39 -3.10
N MET A 49 -1.45 1.71 -3.72
CA MET A 49 -0.57 2.36 -4.69
C MET A 49 -0.90 1.85 -6.07
N TYR A 50 -0.88 2.74 -7.05
CA TYR A 50 -1.18 2.37 -8.42
C TYR A 50 0.07 2.58 -9.26
N GLY A 51 0.33 1.67 -10.15
CA GLY A 51 1.50 1.78 -10.98
C GLY A 51 1.52 0.70 -12.04
N VAL A 52 2.71 0.35 -12.49
CA VAL A 52 2.90 -0.64 -13.53
C VAL A 52 3.76 -1.77 -12.96
N CYS A 53 3.26 -2.99 -13.02
CA CYS A 53 3.99 -4.12 -12.44
C CYS A 53 5.21 -4.45 -13.28
N GLY A 54 6.06 -5.32 -12.74
CA GLY A 54 7.31 -5.66 -13.41
C GLY A 54 7.13 -6.21 -14.81
N ASN A 55 6.12 -7.06 -14.98
CA ASN A 55 5.88 -7.63 -16.31
C ASN A 55 5.43 -6.58 -17.31
N CYS A 56 4.51 -5.72 -16.90
CA CYS A 56 4.04 -4.67 -17.79
C CYS A 56 5.12 -3.65 -18.05
N LYS A 57 5.95 -3.39 -17.07
CA LYS A 57 7.04 -2.46 -17.23
C LYS A 57 8.04 -2.97 -18.25
N LYS A 58 8.32 -4.27 -18.22
CA LYS A 58 9.20 -4.87 -19.20
C LYS A 58 8.62 -4.75 -20.59
N SER A 59 7.33 -4.97 -20.74
CA SER A 59 6.70 -4.85 -22.03
C SER A 59 6.85 -3.45 -22.57
N GLN A 60 6.75 -2.46 -21.72
CA GLN A 60 6.89 -1.09 -22.16
C GLN A 60 8.30 -0.78 -22.59
N GLU A 61 9.27 -1.43 -21.98
CA GLU A 61 10.65 -1.14 -22.32
C GLU A 61 11.11 -1.81 -23.57
N VAL A 62 10.35 -2.71 -24.10
CA VAL A 62 10.78 -3.46 -25.26
C VAL A 62 10.63 -2.66 -26.54
N THR A 63 10.42 -1.57 -26.68
CA THR A 63 10.32 -0.89 -27.95
C THR A 63 11.70 -0.53 -28.51
#